data_2a6b0f021ad95a2ec6267c671df742b2
#
_entry.id   2a6b0f021ad95a2ec6267c671df742b2
#
_cell.length_a   1.000
_cell.length_b   1.000
_cell.length_c   1.000
_cell.angle_alpha   90.00
_cell.angle_beta   90.00
_cell.angle_gamma   90.00
#
_symmetry.space_group_name_H-M   'P 1'
#
loop_
_entity.id
_entity.type
_entity.pdbx_description
1 polymer ?
#
loop_
_entity_poly.entity_id
_entity_poly.type
_entity_poly.pdbx_seq_one_letter_code
_entity_poly.pdbx_strand_id
1 'polypeptide(L)'
;MNTETLNQKEAPDCRRLLTYDMVILAGGGGTVSLPGQGERARALAELKGRRLLDYIVEAVGQSNRIASVILVTHSTHLEAFRKAAVPGLLLCACDGSMAECAAAAIQKLREQPGHENINRVATVCDDLPFLTGEALDDFIARAEAMHADAAYAIVRKEACLREFPSLRRTFIHLKEGDFTGGNVSLVSVALFPGCIAKMKEVFALRKKPLKLAAWLGPAFIAKLLRRQLSLGDVEQKVSALFGYRGRAVITDYASIGTDLDRAEEWAEAEKYL
;
A
#
# COMPACT_ATOMS: atom_id res chain seq x y z
N MET A 1 -41.14 45.73 -25.40
CA MET A 1 -40.26 44.67 -25.91
C MET A 1 -39.36 44.27 -24.78
N ASN A 2 -39.78 43.23 -24.05
CA ASN A 2 -39.02 42.69 -22.94
C ASN A 2 -38.13 41.57 -23.46
N THR A 3 -36.83 41.75 -23.35
CA THR A 3 -35.84 40.71 -23.58
C THR A 3 -35.61 39.98 -22.27
N GLU A 4 -36.17 38.78 -22.10
CA GLU A 4 -35.89 37.87 -21.03
C GLU A 4 -34.47 37.35 -21.17
N THR A 5 -33.64 37.66 -20.16
CA THR A 5 -32.31 37.11 -20.00
C THR A 5 -32.45 35.69 -19.47
N LEU A 6 -32.23 34.70 -20.34
CA LEU A 6 -32.16 33.28 -19.96
C LEU A 6 -31.00 33.07 -19.01
N ASN A 7 -31.35 32.76 -17.78
CA ASN A 7 -30.47 32.35 -16.71
C ASN A 7 -29.85 31.00 -17.10
N GLN A 8 -28.62 30.99 -17.58
CA GLN A 8 -27.84 29.76 -17.73
C GLN A 8 -27.59 29.18 -16.34
N LYS A 9 -28.33 28.16 -15.99
CA LYS A 9 -28.00 27.29 -14.87
C LYS A 9 -26.64 26.67 -15.21
N GLU A 10 -25.59 27.11 -14.51
CA GLU A 10 -24.30 26.42 -14.48
C GLU A 10 -24.56 24.96 -14.08
N ALA A 11 -24.13 24.04 -14.93
CA ALA A 11 -24.13 22.63 -14.64
C ALA A 11 -23.27 22.39 -13.37
N PRO A 12 -23.64 21.44 -12.48
CA PRO A 12 -22.89 21.18 -11.27
C PRO A 12 -21.44 20.85 -11.65
N ASP A 13 -20.52 21.61 -11.09
CA ASP A 13 -19.09 21.39 -11.18
C ASP A 13 -18.79 19.94 -10.78
N CYS A 14 -18.57 19.10 -11.78
CA CYS A 14 -18.17 17.72 -11.60
C CYS A 14 -16.75 17.78 -11.04
N ARG A 15 -16.62 17.87 -9.70
CA ARG A 15 -15.33 17.91 -8.99
C ARG A 15 -14.44 16.83 -9.58
N ARG A 16 -13.48 17.24 -10.39
CA ARG A 16 -12.50 16.34 -10.98
C ARG A 16 -11.82 15.60 -9.84
N LEU A 17 -12.04 14.30 -9.73
CA LEU A 17 -11.41 13.48 -8.71
C LEU A 17 -9.90 13.65 -8.79
N LEU A 18 -9.26 13.88 -7.66
CA LEU A 18 -7.81 13.92 -7.60
C LEU A 18 -7.26 12.53 -7.93
N THR A 19 -6.29 12.50 -8.81
CA THR A 19 -5.57 11.27 -9.17
C THR A 19 -4.15 11.31 -8.60
N TYR A 20 -3.58 10.14 -8.36
CA TYR A 20 -2.27 9.95 -7.76
C TYR A 20 -1.41 9.03 -8.62
N ASP A 21 -0.09 9.17 -8.50
CA ASP A 21 0.83 8.17 -9.00
C ASP A 21 0.93 7.00 -8.01
N MET A 22 1.04 5.78 -8.53
CA MET A 22 1.17 4.56 -7.75
C MET A 22 2.59 4.00 -7.84
N VAL A 23 3.20 3.73 -6.68
CA VAL A 23 4.46 2.99 -6.58
C VAL A 23 4.14 1.55 -6.18
N ILE A 24 4.43 0.60 -7.07
CA ILE A 24 4.40 -0.84 -6.74
C ILE A 24 5.76 -1.19 -6.14
N LEU A 25 5.75 -1.65 -4.89
CA LEU A 25 6.94 -1.99 -4.11
C LEU A 25 7.28 -3.48 -4.27
N ALA A 26 8.08 -3.80 -5.28
CA ALA A 26 8.64 -5.13 -5.53
C ALA A 26 10.13 -5.23 -5.12
N GLY A 27 10.57 -4.33 -4.24
CA GLY A 27 11.99 -4.10 -3.92
C GLY A 27 12.55 -4.96 -2.79
N GLY A 28 11.75 -5.77 -2.11
CA GLY A 28 12.21 -6.55 -0.94
C GLY A 28 13.19 -7.70 -1.26
N GLY A 29 13.62 -7.86 -2.51
CA GLY A 29 14.47 -8.97 -2.95
C GLY A 29 13.79 -10.34 -2.76
N GLY A 30 12.50 -10.35 -2.41
CA GLY A 30 11.74 -11.57 -2.13
C GLY A 30 11.60 -12.43 -3.39
N THR A 31 12.23 -13.60 -3.34
CA THR A 31 11.97 -14.67 -4.30
C THR A 31 10.99 -15.66 -3.69
N VAL A 32 10.25 -16.33 -4.53
CA VAL A 32 9.42 -17.47 -4.18
C VAL A 32 9.82 -18.65 -5.06
N SER A 33 9.86 -19.83 -4.45
CA SER A 33 10.08 -21.07 -5.17
C SER A 33 8.77 -21.85 -5.19
N LEU A 34 8.19 -22.00 -6.37
CA LEU A 34 6.92 -22.69 -6.57
C LEU A 34 7.12 -23.96 -7.40
N PRO A 35 6.35 -25.02 -7.17
CA PRO A 35 6.38 -26.22 -7.98
C PRO A 35 6.19 -25.89 -9.48
N GLY A 36 7.09 -26.40 -10.33
CA GLY A 36 7.03 -26.18 -11.78
C GLY A 36 7.48 -24.79 -12.26
N GLN A 37 7.71 -23.81 -11.36
CA GLN A 37 8.11 -22.44 -11.76
C GLN A 37 9.55 -22.09 -11.39
N GLY A 38 10.18 -22.85 -10.47
CA GLY A 38 11.52 -22.54 -9.95
C GLY A 38 11.53 -21.28 -9.07
N GLU A 39 12.74 -20.80 -8.77
CA GLU A 39 12.93 -19.58 -8.00
C GLU A 39 12.85 -18.35 -8.89
N ARG A 40 12.01 -17.37 -8.52
CA ARG A 40 11.82 -16.12 -9.25
C ARG A 40 11.36 -14.99 -8.33
N ALA A 41 11.47 -13.74 -8.79
CA ALA A 41 10.87 -12.60 -8.11
C ALA A 41 9.37 -12.85 -7.87
N ARG A 42 8.88 -12.60 -6.66
CA ARG A 42 7.51 -12.93 -6.26
C ARG A 42 6.45 -12.33 -7.20
N ALA A 43 6.59 -11.06 -7.58
CA ALA A 43 5.68 -10.40 -8.52
C ALA A 43 5.61 -11.07 -9.90
N LEU A 44 6.64 -11.83 -10.32
CA LEU A 44 6.70 -12.56 -11.57
C LEU A 44 6.30 -14.03 -11.44
N ALA A 45 5.99 -14.48 -10.23
CA ALA A 45 5.47 -15.83 -10.02
C ALA A 45 3.99 -15.90 -10.46
N GLU A 46 3.61 -17.04 -11.01
CA GLU A 46 2.30 -17.24 -11.61
C GLU A 46 1.32 -17.88 -10.63
N LEU A 47 0.13 -17.32 -10.57
CA LEU A 47 -1.04 -17.81 -9.88
C LEU A 47 -2.14 -18.01 -10.93
N LYS A 48 -2.67 -19.23 -11.10
CA LYS A 48 -3.60 -19.59 -12.20
C LYS A 48 -3.12 -19.16 -13.60
N GLY A 49 -1.82 -19.31 -13.87
CA GLY A 49 -1.23 -18.96 -15.18
C GLY A 49 -1.09 -17.46 -15.47
N ARG A 50 -1.30 -16.61 -14.46
CA ARG A 50 -1.08 -15.15 -14.52
C ARG A 50 -0.07 -14.73 -13.47
N ARG A 51 0.84 -13.81 -13.81
CA ARG A 51 1.82 -13.26 -12.84
C ARG A 51 1.08 -12.45 -11.77
N LEU A 52 1.57 -12.46 -10.53
CA LEU A 52 1.01 -11.60 -9.46
C LEU A 52 0.97 -10.12 -9.90
N LEU A 53 2.00 -9.66 -10.58
CA LEU A 53 2.06 -8.30 -11.11
C LEU A 53 0.87 -7.96 -12.03
N ASP A 54 0.40 -8.92 -12.84
CA ASP A 54 -0.69 -8.68 -13.79
C ASP A 54 -2.03 -8.42 -13.08
N TYR A 55 -2.27 -9.07 -11.93
CA TYR A 55 -3.45 -8.79 -11.09
C TYR A 55 -3.40 -7.36 -10.51
N ILE A 56 -2.23 -6.94 -10.03
CA ILE A 56 -2.06 -5.62 -9.44
C ILE A 56 -2.17 -4.53 -10.51
N VAL A 57 -1.54 -4.71 -11.66
CA VAL A 57 -1.60 -3.75 -12.77
C VAL A 57 -3.03 -3.62 -13.29
N GLU A 58 -3.78 -4.73 -13.37
CA GLU A 58 -5.20 -4.70 -13.74
C GLU A 58 -6.02 -3.91 -12.73
N ALA A 59 -5.87 -4.18 -11.43
CA ALA A 59 -6.57 -3.45 -10.38
C ALA A 59 -6.26 -1.95 -10.41
N VAL A 60 -5.00 -1.59 -10.61
CA VAL A 60 -4.57 -0.20 -10.73
C VAL A 60 -5.16 0.45 -12.00
N GLY A 61 -5.19 -0.27 -13.12
CA GLY A 61 -5.80 0.21 -14.38
C GLY A 61 -7.31 0.40 -14.31
N GLN A 62 -7.99 -0.30 -13.40
CA GLN A 62 -9.43 -0.16 -13.13
C GLN A 62 -9.75 0.97 -12.14
N SER A 63 -8.76 1.50 -11.43
CA SER A 63 -8.95 2.60 -10.47
C SER A 63 -9.13 3.94 -11.20
N ASN A 64 -10.12 4.71 -10.77
CA ASN A 64 -10.35 6.08 -11.22
C ASN A 64 -9.47 7.11 -10.50
N ARG A 65 -8.66 6.66 -9.54
CA ARG A 65 -7.85 7.51 -8.67
C ARG A 65 -6.35 7.40 -8.94
N ILE A 66 -5.92 6.51 -9.85
CA ILE A 66 -4.52 6.32 -10.22
C ILE A 66 -4.28 6.82 -11.65
N ALA A 67 -3.32 7.71 -11.82
CA ALA A 67 -2.96 8.32 -13.10
C ALA A 67 -1.80 7.60 -13.78
N SER A 68 -0.78 7.20 -13.03
CA SER A 68 0.39 6.50 -13.56
C SER A 68 0.95 5.50 -12.55
N VAL A 69 1.80 4.59 -13.03
CA VAL A 69 2.33 3.49 -12.24
C VAL A 69 3.83 3.35 -12.48
N ILE A 70 4.57 3.23 -11.37
CA ILE A 70 5.98 2.84 -11.40
C ILE A 70 6.19 1.63 -10.51
N LEU A 71 6.92 0.63 -11.01
CA LEU A 71 7.38 -0.51 -10.22
C LEU A 71 8.83 -0.30 -9.80
N VAL A 72 9.10 -0.40 -8.52
CA VAL A 72 10.46 -0.43 -8.00
C VAL A 72 10.83 -1.84 -7.57
N THR A 73 11.98 -2.31 -8.06
CA THR A 73 12.47 -3.66 -7.81
C THR A 73 13.95 -3.66 -7.44
N HIS A 74 14.43 -4.75 -6.85
CA HIS A 74 15.85 -4.97 -6.64
C HIS A 74 16.60 -5.05 -7.98
N SER A 75 17.81 -4.53 -8.07
CA SER A 75 18.62 -4.49 -9.30
C SER A 75 18.79 -5.85 -9.96
N THR A 76 18.93 -6.92 -9.16
CA THR A 76 19.06 -8.30 -9.65
C THR A 76 17.85 -8.80 -10.43
N HIS A 77 16.67 -8.24 -10.20
CA HIS A 77 15.43 -8.65 -10.87
C HIS A 77 15.02 -7.72 -12.02
N LEU A 78 15.69 -6.57 -12.17
CA LEU A 78 15.29 -5.54 -13.15
C LEU A 78 15.16 -6.09 -14.58
N GLU A 79 16.10 -6.92 -15.02
CA GLU A 79 16.07 -7.52 -16.35
C GLU A 79 14.91 -8.52 -16.53
N ALA A 80 14.54 -9.24 -15.47
CA ALA A 80 13.38 -10.12 -15.52
C ALA A 80 12.08 -9.31 -15.70
N PHE A 81 11.95 -8.16 -15.02
CA PHE A 81 10.81 -7.26 -15.20
C PHE A 81 10.80 -6.58 -16.56
N ARG A 82 11.96 -6.21 -17.12
CA ARG A 82 12.05 -5.68 -18.48
C ARG A 82 11.58 -6.70 -19.53
N LYS A 83 11.99 -7.96 -19.39
CA LYS A 83 11.55 -9.06 -20.26
C LYS A 83 10.06 -9.38 -20.08
N ALA A 84 9.51 -9.15 -18.90
CA ALA A 84 8.08 -9.31 -18.62
C ALA A 84 7.20 -8.33 -19.42
N ALA A 85 7.78 -7.20 -19.87
CA ALA A 85 7.20 -6.26 -20.83
C ALA A 85 5.75 -5.84 -20.52
N VAL A 86 5.48 -5.33 -19.31
CA VAL A 86 4.16 -4.80 -18.95
C VAL A 86 4.00 -3.42 -19.59
N PRO A 87 3.05 -3.23 -20.52
CA PRO A 87 2.86 -1.95 -21.19
C PRO A 87 2.53 -0.82 -20.21
N GLY A 88 3.14 0.35 -20.40
CA GLY A 88 2.88 1.54 -19.58
C GLY A 88 3.49 1.51 -18.17
N LEU A 89 4.17 0.42 -17.78
CA LEU A 89 4.80 0.30 -16.47
C LEU A 89 6.21 0.88 -16.48
N LEU A 90 6.43 1.97 -15.77
CA LEU A 90 7.77 2.53 -15.55
C LEU A 90 8.52 1.65 -14.55
N LEU A 91 9.80 1.33 -14.83
CA LEU A 91 10.64 0.49 -13.95
C LEU A 91 11.72 1.32 -13.26
N CYS A 92 11.93 1.07 -11.97
CA CYS A 92 12.99 1.65 -11.16
C CYS A 92 13.75 0.55 -10.42
N ALA A 93 15.07 0.60 -10.42
CA ALA A 93 15.92 -0.29 -9.61
C ALA A 93 16.30 0.41 -8.30
N CYS A 94 16.16 -0.30 -7.19
CA CYS A 94 16.61 0.18 -5.88
C CYS A 94 16.86 -0.99 -4.93
N ASP A 95 18.07 -1.04 -4.37
CA ASP A 95 18.52 -2.09 -3.44
C ASP A 95 18.44 -1.64 -1.98
N GLY A 96 17.80 -0.52 -1.73
CA GLY A 96 17.63 0.07 -0.40
C GLY A 96 16.45 -0.50 0.40
N SER A 97 16.14 0.15 1.51
CA SER A 97 14.92 -0.12 2.28
C SER A 97 13.68 0.27 1.48
N MET A 98 12.51 -0.23 1.89
CA MET A 98 11.23 0.10 1.26
C MET A 98 11.00 1.62 1.12
N ALA A 99 11.39 2.41 2.13
CA ALA A 99 11.28 3.87 2.08
C ALA A 99 12.26 4.51 1.08
N GLU A 100 13.47 3.99 0.96
CA GLU A 100 14.44 4.44 -0.05
C GLU A 100 13.98 4.07 -1.45
N CYS A 101 13.44 2.88 -1.62
CA CYS A 101 12.87 2.43 -2.89
C CYS A 101 11.69 3.31 -3.32
N ALA A 102 10.79 3.65 -2.40
CA ALA A 102 9.69 4.56 -2.69
C ALA A 102 10.22 5.97 -3.07
N ALA A 103 11.22 6.48 -2.35
CA ALA A 103 11.84 7.77 -2.67
C ALA A 103 12.52 7.77 -4.05
N ALA A 104 13.23 6.69 -4.41
CA ALA A 104 13.86 6.53 -5.71
C ALA A 104 12.80 6.46 -6.84
N ALA A 105 11.70 5.75 -6.63
CA ALA A 105 10.59 5.70 -7.57
C ALA A 105 9.96 7.09 -7.79
N ILE A 106 9.73 7.84 -6.71
CA ILE A 106 9.19 9.21 -6.79
C ILE A 106 10.15 10.13 -7.56
N GLN A 107 11.46 10.04 -7.29
CA GLN A 107 12.43 10.82 -8.02
C GLN A 107 12.38 10.51 -9.54
N LYS A 108 12.29 9.24 -9.89
CA LYS A 108 12.18 8.81 -11.28
C LYS A 108 10.85 9.21 -11.93
N LEU A 109 9.75 9.23 -11.18
CA LEU A 109 8.46 9.76 -11.65
C LEU A 109 8.58 11.25 -11.99
N ARG A 110 9.22 12.05 -11.14
CA ARG A 110 9.42 13.50 -11.35
C ARG A 110 10.22 13.85 -12.59
N GLU A 111 10.98 12.89 -13.12
CA GLU A 111 11.70 13.03 -14.39
C GLU A 111 10.76 12.88 -15.61
N GLN A 112 9.53 12.42 -15.40
CA GLN A 112 8.56 12.27 -16.47
C GLN A 112 7.74 13.55 -16.66
N PRO A 113 7.43 13.93 -17.90
CA PRO A 113 6.62 15.11 -18.18
C PRO A 113 5.25 15.05 -17.48
N GLY A 114 4.89 16.13 -16.80
CA GLY A 114 3.61 16.25 -16.06
C GLY A 114 3.65 15.73 -14.62
N HIS A 115 4.78 15.16 -14.16
CA HIS A 115 4.95 14.61 -12.82
C HIS A 115 5.92 15.42 -11.92
N GLU A 116 6.33 16.62 -12.35
CA GLU A 116 7.32 17.45 -11.65
C GLU A 116 6.88 17.86 -10.24
N ASN A 117 5.56 18.00 -10.03
CA ASN A 117 4.95 18.51 -8.80
C ASN A 117 4.18 17.45 -8.00
N ILE A 118 4.69 16.21 -7.94
CA ILE A 118 4.08 15.16 -7.12
C ILE A 118 4.17 15.56 -5.64
N ASN A 119 3.01 15.77 -5.01
CA ASN A 119 2.90 16.10 -3.59
C ASN A 119 2.53 14.90 -2.72
N ARG A 120 1.79 13.95 -3.26
CA ARG A 120 1.38 12.70 -2.60
C ARG A 120 1.50 11.54 -3.58
N VAL A 121 1.81 10.38 -3.08
CA VAL A 121 1.95 9.14 -3.84
C VAL A 121 1.21 8.01 -3.14
N ALA A 122 0.52 7.18 -3.90
CA ALA A 122 -0.01 5.92 -3.41
C ALA A 122 1.08 4.85 -3.50
N THR A 123 1.12 3.92 -2.55
CA THR A 123 2.03 2.76 -2.61
C THR A 123 1.26 1.48 -2.42
N VAL A 124 1.71 0.41 -3.07
CA VAL A 124 1.16 -0.93 -2.95
C VAL A 124 2.29 -1.97 -2.96
N CYS A 125 2.14 -3.06 -2.22
CA CYS A 125 3.06 -4.20 -2.31
C CYS A 125 2.78 -5.07 -3.54
N ASP A 126 3.75 -5.89 -3.93
CA ASP A 126 3.74 -6.70 -5.14
C ASP A 126 3.07 -8.09 -5.01
N ASP A 127 2.38 -8.34 -3.91
CA ASP A 127 1.90 -9.66 -3.48
C ASP A 127 0.39 -9.73 -3.20
N LEU A 128 -0.40 -8.86 -3.84
CA LEU A 128 -1.84 -8.71 -3.63
C LEU A 128 -2.67 -9.19 -4.85
N PRO A 129 -2.88 -10.50 -5.05
CA PRO A 129 -3.58 -11.00 -6.23
C PRO A 129 -5.08 -10.68 -6.25
N PHE A 130 -5.68 -10.32 -5.12
CA PHE A 130 -7.10 -10.04 -4.98
C PHE A 130 -7.44 -8.55 -4.99
N LEU A 131 -6.42 -7.68 -5.14
CA LEU A 131 -6.63 -6.24 -5.17
C LEU A 131 -7.61 -5.85 -6.28
N THR A 132 -8.48 -4.88 -6.01
CA THR A 132 -9.43 -4.34 -6.99
C THR A 132 -9.31 -2.82 -7.10
N GLY A 133 -9.69 -2.26 -8.25
CA GLY A 133 -9.73 -0.82 -8.46
C GLY A 133 -10.70 -0.13 -7.49
N GLU A 134 -11.84 -0.77 -7.19
CA GLU A 134 -12.82 -0.26 -6.23
C GLU A 134 -12.23 -0.14 -4.81
N ALA A 135 -11.48 -1.15 -4.37
CA ALA A 135 -10.82 -1.13 -3.06
C ALA A 135 -9.78 0.00 -2.97
N LEU A 136 -9.04 0.26 -4.06
CA LEU A 136 -8.11 1.38 -4.16
C LEU A 136 -8.85 2.73 -4.10
N ASP A 137 -9.92 2.87 -4.85
CA ASP A 137 -10.71 4.11 -4.91
C ASP A 137 -11.35 4.44 -3.54
N ASP A 138 -11.93 3.44 -2.84
CA ASP A 138 -12.47 3.60 -1.49
C ASP A 138 -11.39 4.00 -0.48
N PHE A 139 -10.23 3.31 -0.51
CA PHE A 139 -9.10 3.63 0.35
C PHE A 139 -8.62 5.08 0.14
N ILE A 140 -8.40 5.48 -1.11
CA ILE A 140 -7.91 6.82 -1.42
C ILE A 140 -8.92 7.89 -0.99
N ALA A 141 -10.21 7.69 -1.24
CA ALA A 141 -11.26 8.63 -0.84
C ALA A 141 -11.30 8.83 0.69
N ARG A 142 -11.21 7.74 1.46
CA ARG A 142 -11.14 7.80 2.94
C ARG A 142 -9.85 8.46 3.43
N ALA A 143 -8.71 8.15 2.80
CA ALA A 143 -7.42 8.72 3.14
C ALA A 143 -7.38 10.24 2.91
N GLU A 144 -8.02 10.73 1.85
CA GLU A 144 -8.16 12.16 1.58
C GLU A 144 -9.02 12.86 2.65
N ALA A 145 -10.13 12.27 3.00
CA ALA A 145 -11.06 12.82 4.00
C ALA A 145 -10.40 12.99 5.39
N MET A 146 -9.38 12.20 5.70
CA MET A 146 -8.63 12.31 6.96
C MET A 146 -7.60 13.45 6.98
N HIS A 147 -7.31 14.07 5.84
CA HIS A 147 -6.29 15.13 5.70
C HIS A 147 -4.95 14.78 6.38
N ALA A 148 -4.56 13.51 6.32
CA ALA A 148 -3.32 13.00 6.92
C ALA A 148 -2.11 13.23 6.01
N ASP A 149 -0.92 13.33 6.60
CA ASP A 149 0.32 13.37 5.84
C ASP A 149 0.70 11.97 5.33
N ALA A 150 0.34 10.95 6.09
CA ALA A 150 0.42 9.55 5.71
C ALA A 150 -0.83 8.80 6.16
N ALA A 151 -1.47 8.09 5.24
CA ALA A 151 -2.59 7.20 5.50
C ALA A 151 -2.18 5.75 5.14
N TYR A 152 -2.50 4.80 6.00
CA TYR A 152 -2.20 3.38 5.84
C TYR A 152 -3.46 2.55 6.03
N ALA A 153 -3.71 1.61 5.11
CA ALA A 153 -4.86 0.74 5.20
C ALA A 153 -4.71 -0.27 6.35
N ILE A 154 -5.78 -0.50 7.11
CA ILE A 154 -5.93 -1.62 8.03
C ILE A 154 -7.25 -2.33 7.76
N VAL A 155 -7.23 -3.65 7.79
CA VAL A 155 -8.38 -4.47 7.40
C VAL A 155 -8.98 -5.14 8.63
N ARG A 156 -10.31 -5.14 8.71
CA ARG A 156 -11.04 -5.84 9.78
C ARG A 156 -10.88 -7.35 9.66
N LYS A 157 -10.67 -8.00 10.78
CA LYS A 157 -10.59 -9.47 10.86
C LYS A 157 -11.85 -10.14 10.29
N GLU A 158 -13.01 -9.59 10.59
CA GLU A 158 -14.30 -10.12 10.14
C GLU A 158 -14.39 -10.12 8.60
N ALA A 159 -13.86 -9.08 7.95
CA ALA A 159 -13.78 -9.00 6.49
C ALA A 159 -12.85 -10.06 5.91
N CYS A 160 -11.66 -10.21 6.49
CA CYS A 160 -10.72 -11.24 6.06
C CYS A 160 -11.29 -12.66 6.20
N LEU A 161 -11.94 -12.96 7.33
CA LEU A 161 -12.53 -14.29 7.56
C LEU A 161 -13.78 -14.54 6.72
N ARG A 162 -14.50 -13.51 6.32
CA ARG A 162 -15.66 -13.63 5.42
C ARG A 162 -15.24 -13.94 3.98
N GLU A 163 -14.20 -13.24 3.48
CA GLU A 163 -13.80 -13.31 2.08
C GLU A 163 -12.75 -14.39 1.82
N PHE A 164 -11.78 -14.54 2.73
CA PHE A 164 -10.64 -15.46 2.59
C PHE A 164 -10.42 -16.30 3.85
N PRO A 165 -11.40 -17.11 4.30
CA PRO A 165 -11.36 -17.81 5.58
C PRO A 165 -10.20 -18.80 5.73
N SER A 166 -9.68 -19.33 4.63
CA SER A 166 -8.57 -20.29 4.66
C SER A 166 -7.19 -19.64 4.59
N LEU A 167 -7.09 -18.35 4.22
CA LEU A 167 -5.83 -17.63 4.19
C LEU A 167 -5.48 -17.05 5.57
N ARG A 168 -4.34 -17.48 6.10
CA ARG A 168 -3.93 -17.11 7.46
C ARG A 168 -3.40 -15.69 7.52
N ARG A 169 -3.86 -14.92 8.53
CA ARG A 169 -3.43 -13.56 8.82
C ARG A 169 -3.09 -13.38 10.29
N THR A 170 -2.17 -12.47 10.56
CA THR A 170 -1.88 -12.05 11.94
C THR A 170 -2.73 -10.82 12.26
N PHE A 171 -3.49 -10.90 13.34
CA PHE A 171 -4.34 -9.81 13.79
C PHE A 171 -3.81 -9.18 15.07
N ILE A 172 -3.95 -7.86 15.15
CA ILE A 172 -3.68 -7.07 16.36
C ILE A 172 -5.01 -6.67 16.95
N HIS A 173 -5.17 -6.92 18.25
CA HIS A 173 -6.34 -6.51 18.99
C HIS A 173 -6.20 -5.04 19.43
N LEU A 174 -7.17 -4.22 19.04
CA LEU A 174 -7.36 -2.84 19.49
C LEU A 174 -8.74 -2.71 20.13
N LYS A 175 -9.00 -1.61 20.82
CA LYS A 175 -10.35 -1.34 21.39
C LYS A 175 -11.45 -1.32 20.34
N GLU A 176 -11.11 -0.90 19.13
CA GLU A 176 -12.03 -0.77 18.00
C GLU A 176 -12.26 -2.08 17.25
N GLY A 177 -11.57 -3.17 17.62
CA GLY A 177 -11.69 -4.50 17.00
C GLY A 177 -10.34 -5.16 16.72
N ASP A 178 -10.38 -6.25 15.98
CA ASP A 178 -9.19 -6.97 15.52
C ASP A 178 -8.85 -6.55 14.08
N PHE A 179 -7.59 -6.18 13.83
CA PHE A 179 -7.14 -5.68 12.54
C PHE A 179 -5.85 -6.36 12.08
N THR A 180 -5.71 -6.50 10.76
CA THR A 180 -4.43 -6.78 10.12
C THR A 180 -3.97 -5.56 9.33
N GLY A 181 -2.66 -5.46 9.08
CA GLY A 181 -2.13 -4.43 8.18
C GLY A 181 -2.63 -4.66 6.76
N GLY A 182 -2.96 -3.59 6.07
CA GLY A 182 -3.10 -3.58 4.62
C GLY A 182 -1.74 -3.35 3.95
N ASN A 183 -1.71 -3.45 2.65
CA ASN A 183 -0.49 -3.28 1.87
C ASN A 183 -0.58 -2.06 0.93
N VAL A 184 -1.46 -1.12 1.27
CA VAL A 184 -1.70 0.12 0.52
C VAL A 184 -1.53 1.32 1.43
N SER A 185 -0.86 2.36 0.95
CA SER A 185 -0.74 3.63 1.65
C SER A 185 -0.87 4.83 0.71
N LEU A 186 -1.22 5.99 1.25
CA LEU A 186 -1.20 7.29 0.56
C LEU A 186 -0.35 8.24 1.38
N VAL A 187 0.79 8.70 0.84
CA VAL A 187 1.85 9.37 1.60
C VAL A 187 2.24 10.68 0.95
N SER A 188 2.43 11.73 1.77
CA SER A 188 3.02 12.98 1.32
C SER A 188 4.50 12.79 0.98
N VAL A 189 4.91 13.26 -0.19
CA VAL A 189 6.30 13.15 -0.66
C VAL A 189 7.26 13.92 0.23
N ALA A 190 6.80 15.00 0.87
CA ALA A 190 7.59 15.79 1.81
C ALA A 190 8.08 15.01 3.04
N LEU A 191 7.49 13.85 3.35
CA LEU A 191 7.88 13.04 4.50
C LEU A 191 9.17 12.22 4.27
N PHE A 192 9.46 11.83 3.03
CA PHE A 192 10.52 10.87 2.74
C PHE A 192 11.90 11.31 3.26
N PRO A 193 12.38 12.56 3.06
CA PRO A 193 13.72 12.95 3.54
C PRO A 193 13.90 12.80 5.05
N GLY A 194 12.85 13.08 5.85
CA GLY A 194 12.92 13.02 7.32
C GLY A 194 12.60 11.64 7.91
N CYS A 195 11.87 10.80 7.19
CA CYS A 195 11.35 9.54 7.70
C CYS A 195 12.23 8.31 7.42
N ILE A 196 13.06 8.34 6.36
CA ILE A 196 13.83 7.17 5.93
C ILE A 196 14.68 6.59 7.06
N ALA A 197 15.45 7.42 7.77
CA ALA A 197 16.30 6.97 8.86
C ALA A 197 15.49 6.34 10.00
N LYS A 198 14.40 6.97 10.42
CA LYS A 198 13.50 6.45 11.46
C LYS A 198 12.79 5.17 11.02
N MET A 199 12.37 5.08 9.78
CA MET A 199 11.77 3.86 9.24
C MET A 199 12.76 2.69 9.24
N LYS A 200 14.01 2.91 8.86
CA LYS A 200 15.09 1.91 8.96
C LYS A 200 15.26 1.41 10.39
N GLU A 201 15.27 2.32 11.37
CA GLU A 201 15.38 1.97 12.79
C GLU A 201 14.20 1.09 13.23
N VAL A 202 12.96 1.49 12.93
CA VAL A 202 11.76 0.70 13.26
C VAL A 202 11.79 -0.68 12.61
N PHE A 203 12.12 -0.76 11.32
CA PHE A 203 12.25 -2.04 10.63
C PHE A 203 13.34 -2.94 11.24
N ALA A 204 14.47 -2.38 11.66
CA ALA A 204 15.52 -3.13 12.35
C ALA A 204 15.06 -3.67 13.71
N LEU A 205 14.15 -2.96 14.39
CA LEU A 205 13.60 -3.34 15.70
C LEU A 205 12.50 -4.41 15.62
N ARG A 206 11.82 -4.59 14.46
CA ARG A 206 10.70 -5.54 14.32
C ARG A 206 11.02 -6.97 14.74
N LYS A 207 12.28 -7.39 14.58
CA LYS A 207 12.78 -8.73 14.99
C LYS A 207 13.35 -8.75 16.42
N LYS A 208 13.28 -7.63 17.17
CA LYS A 208 13.83 -7.47 18.51
C LYS A 208 12.75 -6.96 19.46
N PRO A 209 11.82 -7.83 19.91
CA PRO A 209 10.60 -7.41 20.61
C PRO A 209 10.87 -6.57 21.87
N LEU A 210 11.91 -6.89 22.64
CA LEU A 210 12.26 -6.12 23.85
C LEU A 210 12.75 -4.69 23.50
N LYS A 211 13.52 -4.55 22.42
CA LYS A 211 13.98 -3.22 21.97
C LYS A 211 12.84 -2.41 21.36
N LEU A 212 11.97 -3.07 20.61
CA LEU A 212 10.75 -2.44 20.08
C LEU A 212 9.84 -1.98 21.22
N ALA A 213 9.66 -2.81 22.25
CA ALA A 213 8.89 -2.46 23.43
C ALA A 213 9.47 -1.25 24.16
N ALA A 214 10.79 -1.21 24.36
CA ALA A 214 11.48 -0.06 24.97
C ALA A 214 11.29 1.22 24.13
N TRP A 215 11.34 1.10 22.81
CA TRP A 215 11.16 2.21 21.88
C TRP A 215 9.71 2.73 21.86
N LEU A 216 8.73 1.82 21.94
CA LEU A 216 7.30 2.17 22.05
C LEU A 216 6.95 2.81 23.41
N GLY A 217 7.67 2.43 24.44
CA GLY A 217 7.52 2.95 25.80
C GLY A 217 6.57 2.12 26.67
N PRO A 218 6.78 2.16 28.01
CA PRO A 218 6.10 1.25 28.93
C PRO A 218 4.57 1.45 28.97
N ALA A 219 4.10 2.67 28.85
CA ALA A 219 2.65 2.97 28.85
C ALA A 219 1.94 2.35 27.66
N PHE A 220 2.56 2.41 26.47
CA PHE A 220 2.04 1.79 25.26
C PHE A 220 1.97 0.27 25.40
N ILE A 221 3.05 -0.33 25.89
CA ILE A 221 3.13 -1.79 26.11
C ILE A 221 2.13 -2.23 27.19
N ALA A 222 1.96 -1.48 28.28
CA ALA A 222 0.97 -1.78 29.30
C ALA A 222 -0.46 -1.76 28.74
N LYS A 223 -0.81 -0.80 27.88
CA LYS A 223 -2.11 -0.76 27.19
C LYS A 223 -2.28 -1.97 26.25
N LEU A 224 -1.25 -2.33 25.51
CA LEU A 224 -1.27 -3.49 24.59
C LEU A 224 -1.51 -4.79 25.36
N LEU A 225 -0.77 -5.04 26.44
CA LEU A 225 -0.89 -6.24 27.26
C LEU A 225 -2.26 -6.35 27.96
N ARG A 226 -2.83 -5.21 28.35
CA ARG A 226 -4.18 -5.13 28.96
C ARG A 226 -5.32 -5.15 27.94
N ARG A 227 -5.02 -5.25 26.64
CA ARG A 227 -6.00 -5.11 25.56
C ARG A 227 -6.78 -3.78 25.59
N GLN A 228 -6.10 -2.73 26.00
CA GLN A 228 -6.66 -1.38 26.13
C GLN A 228 -6.04 -0.39 25.12
N LEU A 229 -5.25 -0.89 24.20
CA LEU A 229 -4.67 -0.07 23.14
C LEU A 229 -5.75 0.32 22.15
N SER A 230 -5.89 1.62 21.87
CA SER A 230 -6.81 2.13 20.87
C SER A 230 -6.08 2.47 19.57
N LEU A 231 -6.82 2.59 18.48
CA LEU A 231 -6.27 3.08 17.20
C LEU A 231 -5.70 4.48 17.36
N GLY A 232 -6.38 5.36 18.10
CA GLY A 232 -5.89 6.70 18.41
C GLY A 232 -4.56 6.71 19.17
N ASP A 233 -4.33 5.76 20.10
CA ASP A 233 -3.03 5.61 20.77
C ASP A 233 -1.91 5.27 19.77
N VAL A 234 -2.20 4.39 18.81
CA VAL A 234 -1.23 4.00 17.76
C VAL A 234 -0.93 5.19 16.85
N GLU A 235 -1.95 5.87 16.34
CA GLU A 235 -1.81 7.05 15.48
C GLU A 235 -1.04 8.18 16.16
N GLN A 236 -1.36 8.46 17.43
CA GLN A 236 -0.63 9.45 18.21
C GLN A 236 0.83 9.08 18.41
N LYS A 237 1.10 7.80 18.71
CA LYS A 237 2.47 7.31 18.88
C LYS A 237 3.27 7.41 17.58
N VAL A 238 2.71 6.98 16.45
CA VAL A 238 3.33 7.10 15.13
C VAL A 238 3.58 8.57 14.79
N SER A 239 2.57 9.43 14.98
CA SER A 239 2.70 10.85 14.69
C SER A 239 3.80 11.53 15.54
N ALA A 240 3.89 11.20 16.82
CA ALA A 240 4.93 11.74 17.71
C ALA A 240 6.34 11.27 17.34
N LEU A 241 6.47 10.00 16.91
CA LEU A 241 7.76 9.42 16.56
C LEU A 241 8.30 9.96 15.25
N PHE A 242 7.45 10.10 14.26
CA PHE A 242 7.84 10.49 12.92
C PHE A 242 7.73 12.00 12.65
N GLY A 243 7.00 12.74 13.48
CA GLY A 243 6.82 14.19 13.33
C GLY A 243 5.83 14.58 12.22
N TYR A 244 4.90 13.66 11.87
CA TYR A 244 3.85 13.90 10.89
C TYR A 244 2.51 13.31 11.33
N ARG A 245 1.41 13.71 10.72
CA ARG A 245 0.08 13.21 11.02
C ARG A 245 -0.18 11.90 10.27
N GLY A 246 0.08 10.76 10.94
CA GLY A 246 -0.25 9.43 10.46
C GLY A 246 -1.69 9.06 10.83
N ARG A 247 -2.42 8.40 9.92
CA ARG A 247 -3.77 7.88 10.13
C ARG A 247 -3.90 6.48 9.58
N ALA A 248 -4.70 5.66 10.26
CA ALA A 248 -5.07 4.35 9.78
C ALA A 248 -6.48 4.41 9.14
N VAL A 249 -6.58 3.96 7.92
CA VAL A 249 -7.85 3.86 7.18
C VAL A 249 -8.40 2.46 7.40
N ILE A 250 -9.47 2.36 8.19
CA ILE A 250 -10.16 1.08 8.38
C ILE A 250 -10.94 0.76 7.11
N THR A 251 -10.73 -0.43 6.55
CA THR A 251 -11.46 -0.93 5.38
C THR A 251 -12.03 -2.32 5.61
N ASP A 252 -13.10 -2.63 4.91
CA ASP A 252 -13.70 -3.96 4.83
C ASP A 252 -13.32 -4.70 3.54
N TYR A 253 -12.51 -4.11 2.67
CA TYR A 253 -11.93 -4.77 1.51
C TYR A 253 -10.76 -5.66 1.94
N ALA A 254 -11.04 -6.94 2.17
CA ALA A 254 -10.04 -7.91 2.59
C ALA A 254 -8.90 -8.07 1.58
N SER A 255 -9.17 -7.79 0.31
CA SER A 255 -8.21 -7.82 -0.80
C SER A 255 -6.99 -6.91 -0.59
N ILE A 256 -7.13 -5.79 0.14
CA ILE A 256 -6.03 -4.86 0.47
C ILE A 256 -5.04 -5.47 1.47
N GLY A 257 -5.51 -6.38 2.33
CA GLY A 257 -4.70 -7.01 3.38
C GLY A 257 -4.36 -8.48 3.12
N THR A 258 -4.67 -9.01 1.93
CA THR A 258 -4.48 -10.42 1.62
C THR A 258 -3.31 -10.61 0.65
N ASP A 259 -2.10 -10.61 1.23
CA ASP A 259 -0.83 -10.86 0.55
C ASP A 259 -0.48 -12.36 0.55
N LEU A 260 0.36 -12.78 -0.39
CA LEU A 260 0.87 -14.14 -0.54
C LEU A 260 2.38 -14.18 -0.24
N ASP A 261 2.72 -14.48 1.01
CA ASP A 261 4.12 -14.52 1.46
C ASP A 261 4.76 -15.91 1.30
N ARG A 262 3.96 -16.98 1.37
CA ARG A 262 4.44 -18.37 1.45
C ARG A 262 3.89 -19.21 0.31
N ALA A 263 4.71 -20.16 -0.17
CA ALA A 263 4.31 -21.07 -1.25
C ALA A 263 3.03 -21.86 -0.95
N GLU A 264 2.80 -22.22 0.33
CA GLU A 264 1.61 -22.98 0.74
C GLU A 264 0.31 -22.17 0.57
N GLU A 265 0.41 -20.83 0.66
CA GLU A 265 -0.74 -19.94 0.51
C GLU A 265 -1.21 -19.84 -0.95
N TRP A 266 -0.32 -20.11 -1.93
CA TRP A 266 -0.64 -20.04 -3.35
C TRP A 266 -1.71 -21.03 -3.78
N ALA A 267 -1.57 -22.29 -3.39
CA ALA A 267 -2.56 -23.32 -3.69
C ALA A 267 -3.93 -23.01 -3.05
N GLU A 268 -3.92 -22.39 -1.88
CA GLU A 268 -5.14 -21.96 -1.21
C GLU A 268 -5.76 -20.74 -1.88
N ALA A 269 -4.92 -19.78 -2.29
CA ALA A 269 -5.33 -18.56 -2.98
C ALA A 269 -6.01 -18.84 -4.34
N GLU A 270 -5.57 -19.87 -5.05
CA GLU A 270 -6.17 -20.27 -6.32
C GLU A 270 -7.67 -20.61 -6.24
N LYS A 271 -8.17 -20.95 -5.05
CA LYS A 271 -9.59 -21.27 -4.84
C LYS A 271 -10.49 -20.02 -4.90
N TYR A 272 -9.90 -18.83 -4.74
CA TYR A 272 -10.62 -17.56 -4.68
C TYR A 272 -10.52 -16.74 -5.99
N LEU A 273 -9.76 -17.20 -6.96
CA LEU A 273 -9.62 -16.66 -8.32
C LEU A 273 -10.43 -17.50 -9.35
#